data_d4b6398fe9388c66cab416e1cd76f41a
#
_entry.id   d4b6398fe9388c66cab416e1cd76f41a
#
_cell.length_a   1.000
_cell.length_b   1.000
_cell.length_c   1.000
_cell.angle_alpha   90.00
_cell.angle_beta   90.00
_cell.angle_gamma   90.00
#
_symmetry.space_group_name_H-M   'P 1'
#
loop_
_entity.id
_entity.type
_entity.pdbx_description
1 polymer ?
#
loop_
_entity_poly.entity_id
_entity_poly.type
_entity_poly.pdbx_seq_one_letter_code
_entity_poly.pdbx_strand_id
1 'polypeptide(L)'
;MKAPERITVAMDEDVFKLFKTMRDELGVSQSELMRDALRFYSKHRALFESIEDQKVYAHAEMLGLGEHVIMDIDHWLLFLKFIETHPDQEKFWELNKAICEAHADQFKHKYFHVEEILRRLEACNFFTVTQTSKNEFTLVLSSEVLKKFVKMLLQGILSGMGFSVEIREDLAKLRLKVLNGDSGKSRVNE
;
A
#
# COMPACT_ATOMS: atom_id res chain seq x y z
N MET A 1 32.05 11.11 -35.82
CA MET A 1 31.02 10.50 -34.95
C MET A 1 30.72 9.12 -35.49
N LYS A 2 30.71 8.07 -34.62
CA LYS A 2 30.32 6.71 -35.03
C LYS A 2 28.83 6.70 -35.39
N ALA A 3 28.43 6.04 -36.47
CA ALA A 3 27.02 5.93 -36.84
C ALA A 3 26.24 5.19 -35.71
N PRO A 4 25.01 5.58 -35.44
CA PRO A 4 24.20 4.88 -34.40
C PRO A 4 23.94 3.44 -34.84
N GLU A 5 24.10 2.52 -33.91
CA GLU A 5 23.75 1.12 -34.11
C GLU A 5 22.23 1.00 -34.24
N ARG A 6 21.76 0.11 -35.12
CA ARG A 6 20.35 -0.14 -35.36
C ARG A 6 20.01 -1.54 -34.84
N ILE A 7 18.90 -1.64 -34.11
CA ILE A 7 18.32 -2.92 -33.65
C ILE A 7 16.89 -3.03 -34.14
N THR A 8 16.43 -4.25 -34.38
CA THR A 8 15.02 -4.56 -34.66
C THR A 8 14.44 -5.30 -33.46
N VAL A 9 13.29 -4.86 -32.98
CA VAL A 9 12.59 -5.47 -31.84
C VAL A 9 11.21 -5.94 -32.32
N ALA A 10 10.86 -7.21 -32.09
CA ALA A 10 9.51 -7.73 -32.26
C ALA A 10 8.69 -7.37 -31.02
N MET A 11 7.46 -6.93 -31.21
CA MET A 11 6.50 -6.61 -30.14
C MET A 11 5.22 -7.40 -30.39
N ASP A 12 4.62 -7.91 -29.33
CA ASP A 12 3.25 -8.40 -29.40
C ASP A 12 2.25 -7.23 -29.52
N GLU A 13 0.97 -7.56 -29.71
CA GLU A 13 -0.06 -6.54 -29.98
C GLU A 13 -0.23 -5.57 -28.81
N ASP A 14 -0.19 -6.06 -27.57
CA ASP A 14 -0.41 -5.24 -26.38
C ASP A 14 0.77 -4.30 -26.12
N VAL A 15 1.98 -4.81 -26.20
CA VAL A 15 3.21 -3.99 -26.09
C VAL A 15 3.28 -2.96 -27.23
N PHE A 16 2.85 -3.31 -28.43
CA PHE A 16 2.83 -2.36 -29.55
C PHE A 16 1.79 -1.24 -29.34
N LYS A 17 0.60 -1.56 -28.82
CA LYS A 17 -0.41 -0.56 -28.44
C LYS A 17 0.13 0.39 -27.37
N LEU A 18 0.71 -0.17 -26.30
CA LEU A 18 1.33 0.61 -25.23
C LEU A 18 2.41 1.55 -25.78
N PHE A 19 3.31 1.01 -26.60
CA PHE A 19 4.39 1.78 -27.22
C PHE A 19 3.85 2.96 -28.06
N LYS A 20 2.82 2.73 -28.86
CA LYS A 20 2.17 3.76 -29.69
C LYS A 20 1.54 4.84 -28.82
N THR A 21 0.78 4.44 -27.80
CA THR A 21 0.13 5.38 -26.87
C THR A 21 1.15 6.26 -26.17
N MET A 22 2.18 5.67 -25.56
CA MET A 22 3.25 6.42 -24.90
C MET A 22 3.98 7.38 -25.83
N ARG A 23 4.28 6.95 -27.05
CA ARG A 23 4.93 7.81 -28.05
C ARG A 23 4.08 9.04 -28.38
N ASP A 24 2.78 8.83 -28.58
CA ASP A 24 1.85 9.88 -28.98
C ASP A 24 1.58 10.86 -27.80
N GLU A 25 1.45 10.35 -26.58
CA GLU A 25 1.30 11.16 -25.36
C GLU A 25 2.54 12.01 -25.05
N LEU A 26 3.73 11.44 -25.22
CA LEU A 26 4.99 12.13 -24.94
C LEU A 26 5.48 12.99 -26.09
N GLY A 27 4.93 12.84 -27.29
CA GLY A 27 5.32 13.61 -28.48
C GLY A 27 6.76 13.34 -28.95
N VAL A 28 7.30 12.14 -28.66
CA VAL A 28 8.70 11.78 -28.97
C VAL A 28 8.81 10.81 -30.15
N SER A 29 10.00 10.66 -30.72
CA SER A 29 10.26 9.66 -31.77
C SER A 29 10.32 8.25 -31.18
N GLN A 30 10.04 7.24 -32.01
CA GLN A 30 10.16 5.82 -31.61
C GLN A 30 11.52 5.48 -31.02
N SER A 31 12.58 5.96 -31.66
CA SER A 31 13.96 5.72 -31.19
C SER A 31 14.28 6.44 -29.90
N GLU A 32 13.67 7.57 -29.64
CA GLU A 32 13.82 8.33 -28.39
C GLU A 32 13.11 7.62 -27.25
N LEU A 33 11.84 7.25 -27.44
CA LEU A 33 11.09 6.47 -26.45
C LEU A 33 11.83 5.19 -26.04
N MET A 34 12.34 4.43 -27.02
CA MET A 34 13.10 3.20 -26.73
C MET A 34 14.39 3.47 -25.95
N ARG A 35 15.14 4.52 -26.31
CA ARG A 35 16.36 4.87 -25.56
C ARG A 35 16.04 5.28 -24.13
N ASP A 36 14.97 6.05 -23.93
CA ASP A 36 14.59 6.53 -22.61
C ASP A 36 14.01 5.41 -21.74
N ALA A 37 13.22 4.52 -22.33
CA ALA A 37 12.76 3.30 -21.65
C ALA A 37 13.92 2.40 -21.20
N LEU A 38 14.93 2.19 -22.05
CA LEU A 38 16.10 1.40 -21.69
C LEU A 38 16.96 2.08 -20.60
N ARG A 39 17.14 3.39 -20.68
CA ARG A 39 17.85 4.16 -19.64
C ARG A 39 17.12 4.11 -18.32
N PHE A 40 15.80 4.28 -18.35
CA PHE A 40 14.95 4.18 -17.16
C PHE A 40 15.04 2.80 -16.53
N TYR A 41 14.84 1.74 -17.34
CA TYR A 41 14.94 0.36 -16.85
C TYR A 41 16.33 0.05 -16.27
N SER A 42 17.39 0.40 -16.99
CA SER A 42 18.76 0.20 -16.51
C SER A 42 19.04 0.89 -15.17
N LYS A 43 18.53 2.13 -15.01
CA LYS A 43 18.71 2.93 -13.79
C LYS A 43 17.95 2.36 -12.60
N HIS A 44 16.74 1.84 -12.84
CA HIS A 44 15.79 1.45 -11.78
C HIS A 44 15.64 -0.06 -11.60
N ARG A 45 16.30 -0.89 -12.44
CA ARG A 45 16.17 -2.34 -12.43
C ARG A 45 16.37 -2.95 -11.04
N ALA A 46 17.41 -2.54 -10.31
CA ALA A 46 17.70 -3.06 -8.99
C ALA A 46 16.56 -2.79 -7.98
N LEU A 47 15.83 -1.68 -8.12
CA LEU A 47 14.67 -1.37 -7.30
C LEU A 47 13.52 -2.36 -7.56
N PHE A 48 13.20 -2.61 -8.83
CA PHE A 48 12.12 -3.52 -9.21
C PHE A 48 12.45 -5.00 -8.97
N GLU A 49 13.73 -5.37 -8.99
CA GLU A 49 14.17 -6.74 -8.63
C GLU A 49 14.15 -7.00 -7.12
N SER A 50 14.22 -5.96 -6.28
CA SER A 50 14.34 -6.08 -4.82
C SER A 50 13.05 -5.80 -4.05
N ILE A 51 12.10 -5.11 -4.64
CA ILE A 51 10.86 -4.67 -3.99
C ILE A 51 9.68 -5.03 -4.90
N GLU A 52 8.63 -5.60 -4.31
CA GLU A 52 7.38 -5.87 -5.02
C GLU A 52 6.78 -4.57 -5.60
N ASP A 53 6.31 -4.61 -6.84
CA ASP A 53 5.75 -3.45 -7.56
C ASP A 53 4.70 -2.70 -6.74
N GLN A 54 3.79 -3.42 -6.07
CA GLN A 54 2.75 -2.83 -5.24
C GLN A 54 3.32 -1.97 -4.10
N LYS A 55 4.43 -2.39 -3.49
CA LYS A 55 5.12 -1.59 -2.46
C LYS A 55 5.76 -0.35 -3.05
N VAL A 56 6.39 -0.46 -4.22
CA VAL A 56 6.99 0.69 -4.91
C VAL A 56 5.93 1.75 -5.19
N TYR A 57 4.79 1.36 -5.77
CA TYR A 57 3.69 2.28 -6.07
C TYR A 57 3.07 2.89 -4.81
N ALA A 58 2.82 2.08 -3.76
CA ALA A 58 2.26 2.57 -2.50
C ALA A 58 3.18 3.63 -1.85
N HIS A 59 4.50 3.38 -1.82
CA HIS A 59 5.46 4.35 -1.29
C HIS A 59 5.60 5.58 -2.17
N ALA A 60 5.61 5.44 -3.50
CA ALA A 60 5.65 6.57 -4.41
C ALA A 60 4.44 7.49 -4.23
N GLU A 61 3.24 6.92 -4.10
CA GLU A 61 2.01 7.67 -3.81
C GLU A 61 2.09 8.41 -2.46
N MET A 62 2.47 7.70 -1.39
CA MET A 62 2.59 8.30 -0.05
C MET A 62 3.56 9.48 -0.02
N LEU A 63 4.72 9.32 -0.66
CA LEU A 63 5.73 10.38 -0.72
C LEU A 63 5.28 11.54 -1.63
N GLY A 64 4.60 11.24 -2.73
CA GLY A 64 4.10 12.24 -3.67
C GLY A 64 3.03 13.16 -3.07
N LEU A 65 2.21 12.66 -2.14
CA LEU A 65 1.21 13.45 -1.43
C LEU A 65 1.82 14.36 -0.34
N GLY A 66 3.05 14.08 0.11
CA GLY A 66 3.73 14.86 1.14
C GLY A 66 3.14 14.71 2.56
N GLU A 67 2.22 13.79 2.77
CA GLU A 67 1.54 13.55 4.06
C GLU A 67 2.19 12.44 4.89
N HIS A 68 3.22 11.78 4.34
CA HIS A 68 3.86 10.63 4.98
C HIS A 68 5.34 10.87 5.19
N VAL A 69 5.86 10.31 6.28
CA VAL A 69 7.29 10.23 6.57
C VAL A 69 7.71 8.76 6.64
N ILE A 70 8.92 8.45 6.14
CA ILE A 70 9.53 7.12 6.33
C ILE A 70 10.32 7.18 7.62
N MET A 71 10.01 6.27 8.54
CA MET A 71 10.65 6.19 9.85
C MET A 71 11.23 4.80 10.05
N ASP A 72 12.40 4.75 10.69
CA ASP A 72 12.98 3.50 11.15
C ASP A 72 12.07 2.81 12.17
N ILE A 73 11.96 1.47 12.09
CA ILE A 73 11.02 0.70 12.92
C ILE A 73 11.39 0.77 14.41
N ASP A 74 12.67 0.85 14.75
CA ASP A 74 13.11 0.92 16.15
C ASP A 74 12.70 2.24 16.79
N HIS A 75 12.76 3.35 16.04
CA HIS A 75 12.24 4.64 16.50
C HIS A 75 10.72 4.60 16.70
N TRP A 76 10.01 3.95 15.78
CA TRP A 76 8.57 3.77 15.89
C TRP A 76 8.18 2.95 17.14
N LEU A 77 8.86 1.83 17.37
CA LEU A 77 8.66 1.00 18.56
C LEU A 77 8.99 1.75 19.86
N LEU A 78 10.03 2.59 19.84
CA LEU A 78 10.40 3.45 20.98
C LEU A 78 9.27 4.43 21.32
N PHE A 79 8.69 5.10 20.32
CA PHE A 79 7.56 6.01 20.55
C PHE A 79 6.34 5.28 21.11
N LEU A 80 5.98 4.12 20.58
CA LEU A 80 4.86 3.35 21.08
C LEU A 80 5.09 2.90 22.54
N LYS A 81 6.27 2.40 22.89
CA LYS A 81 6.62 2.04 24.27
C LYS A 81 6.53 3.24 25.20
N PHE A 82 6.99 4.40 24.76
CA PHE A 82 6.89 5.63 25.56
C PHE A 82 5.43 6.02 25.79
N ILE A 83 4.60 5.95 24.76
CA ILE A 83 3.16 6.24 24.84
C ILE A 83 2.47 5.31 25.84
N GLU A 84 2.77 4.00 25.79
CA GLU A 84 2.16 3.02 26.70
C GLU A 84 2.44 3.28 28.19
N THR A 85 3.58 3.92 28.49
CA THR A 85 3.97 4.25 29.87
C THR A 85 3.60 5.69 30.27
N HIS A 86 3.09 6.49 29.34
CA HIS A 86 2.76 7.90 29.61
C HIS A 86 1.47 8.03 30.41
N PRO A 87 1.39 8.91 31.45
CA PRO A 87 0.16 9.13 32.23
C PRO A 87 -1.07 9.48 31.39
N ASP A 88 -0.88 10.27 30.31
CA ASP A 88 -1.96 10.73 29.44
C ASP A 88 -2.13 9.84 28.19
N GLN A 89 -1.75 8.56 28.23
CA GLN A 89 -1.86 7.66 27.10
C GLN A 89 -3.28 7.56 26.52
N GLU A 90 -4.30 7.67 27.38
CA GLU A 90 -5.70 7.60 26.95
C GLU A 90 -6.04 8.72 25.95
N LYS A 91 -5.56 9.94 26.22
CA LYS A 91 -5.73 11.08 25.33
C LYS A 91 -5.06 10.86 23.97
N PHE A 92 -3.90 10.21 23.97
CA PHE A 92 -3.25 9.83 22.70
C PHE A 92 -4.14 8.87 21.90
N TRP A 93 -4.73 7.86 22.53
CA TRP A 93 -5.58 6.90 21.84
C TRP A 93 -6.89 7.50 21.36
N GLU A 94 -7.46 8.46 22.07
CA GLU A 94 -8.63 9.23 21.60
C GLU A 94 -8.29 10.04 20.34
N LEU A 95 -7.15 10.76 20.34
CA LEU A 95 -6.70 11.51 19.17
C LEU A 95 -6.39 10.59 17.98
N ASN A 96 -5.77 9.44 18.26
CA ASN A 96 -5.48 8.45 17.21
C ASN A 96 -6.75 7.92 16.54
N LYS A 97 -7.87 7.84 17.26
CA LYS A 97 -9.16 7.45 16.67
C LYS A 97 -9.61 8.43 15.58
N ALA A 98 -9.51 9.74 15.83
CA ALA A 98 -9.85 10.74 14.82
C ALA A 98 -8.96 10.64 13.57
N ILE A 99 -7.67 10.32 13.74
CA ILE A 99 -6.75 10.08 12.62
C ILE A 99 -7.19 8.84 11.82
N CYS A 100 -7.59 7.76 12.50
CA CYS A 100 -8.11 6.55 11.82
C CYS A 100 -9.38 6.84 11.01
N GLU A 101 -10.27 7.68 11.53
CA GLU A 101 -11.48 8.10 10.81
C GLU A 101 -11.13 8.92 9.56
N ALA A 102 -10.15 9.83 9.64
CA ALA A 102 -9.65 10.56 8.48
C ALA A 102 -9.05 9.62 7.41
N HIS A 103 -8.30 8.60 7.82
CA HIS A 103 -7.82 7.57 6.89
C HIS A 103 -8.95 6.77 6.25
N ALA A 104 -10.02 6.46 6.99
CA ALA A 104 -11.20 5.81 6.42
C ALA A 104 -11.83 6.66 5.31
N ASP A 105 -11.90 7.98 5.50
CA ASP A 105 -12.41 8.91 4.48
C ASP A 105 -11.54 8.95 3.22
N GLN A 106 -10.22 8.91 3.37
CA GLN A 106 -9.30 8.83 2.23
C GLN A 106 -9.42 7.49 1.49
N PHE A 107 -9.57 6.39 2.23
CA PHE A 107 -9.54 5.03 1.68
C PHE A 107 -10.83 4.63 0.98
N LYS A 108 -12.01 5.10 1.44
CA LYS A 108 -13.31 4.70 0.88
C LYS A 108 -13.51 5.04 -0.60
N HIS A 109 -12.72 5.97 -1.14
CA HIS A 109 -12.75 6.33 -2.57
C HIS A 109 -11.76 5.51 -3.42
N LYS A 110 -10.84 4.77 -2.79
CA LYS A 110 -9.78 4.02 -3.48
C LYS A 110 -9.90 2.51 -3.32
N TYR A 111 -10.37 2.04 -2.16
CA TYR A 111 -10.39 0.64 -1.79
C TYR A 111 -11.82 0.18 -1.49
N PHE A 112 -12.23 -0.92 -2.08
CA PHE A 112 -13.59 -1.43 -1.99
C PHE A 112 -13.66 -2.77 -1.24
N HIS A 113 -12.52 -3.42 -1.04
CA HIS A 113 -12.40 -4.71 -0.36
C HIS A 113 -11.44 -4.63 0.82
N VAL A 114 -11.75 -5.38 1.88
CA VAL A 114 -10.90 -5.43 3.09
C VAL A 114 -9.48 -5.88 2.74
N GLU A 115 -9.32 -6.83 1.81
CA GLU A 115 -8.01 -7.30 1.38
C GLU A 115 -7.14 -6.19 0.81
N GLU A 116 -7.70 -5.31 -0.02
CA GLU A 116 -6.97 -4.18 -0.62
C GLU A 116 -6.43 -3.23 0.45
N ILE A 117 -7.24 -2.96 1.48
CA ILE A 117 -6.85 -2.13 2.63
C ILE A 117 -5.72 -2.80 3.40
N LEU A 118 -5.84 -4.11 3.67
CA LEU A 118 -4.81 -4.85 4.38
C LEU A 118 -3.49 -4.86 3.58
N ARG A 119 -3.53 -5.08 2.27
CA ARG A 119 -2.34 -5.00 1.40
C ARG A 119 -1.71 -3.62 1.39
N ARG A 120 -2.54 -2.57 1.38
CA ARG A 120 -2.05 -1.19 1.47
C ARG A 120 -1.31 -0.91 2.78
N LEU A 121 -1.81 -1.41 3.91
CA LEU A 121 -1.17 -1.27 5.22
C LEU A 121 0.05 -2.20 5.38
N GLU A 122 0.02 -3.39 4.76
CA GLU A 122 1.19 -4.27 4.64
C GLU A 122 2.35 -3.59 3.92
N ALA A 123 2.06 -2.81 2.87
CA ALA A 123 3.07 -2.02 2.18
C ALA A 123 3.78 -1.01 3.10
N CYS A 124 3.11 -0.55 4.16
CA CYS A 124 3.72 0.29 5.21
C CYS A 124 4.52 -0.49 6.26
N ASN A 125 4.71 -1.79 6.09
CA ASN A 125 5.42 -2.70 7.00
C ASN A 125 4.81 -2.80 8.42
N PHE A 126 3.51 -2.50 8.57
CA PHE A 126 2.84 -2.70 9.87
C PHE A 126 2.72 -4.18 10.25
N PHE A 127 2.53 -5.05 9.26
CA PHE A 127 2.37 -6.50 9.41
C PHE A 127 2.59 -7.20 8.07
N THR A 128 2.65 -8.53 8.10
CA THR A 128 2.54 -9.37 6.91
C THR A 128 1.17 -10.04 6.90
N VAL A 129 0.46 -9.96 5.76
CA VAL A 129 -0.89 -10.53 5.58
C VAL A 129 -0.82 -11.93 5.00
N THR A 130 -1.55 -12.86 5.63
CA THR A 130 -1.87 -14.17 5.05
C THR A 130 -3.38 -14.35 5.07
N GLN A 131 -3.98 -14.54 3.90
CA GLN A 131 -5.39 -14.89 3.79
C GLN A 131 -5.58 -16.38 4.08
N THR A 132 -6.37 -16.70 5.10
CA THR A 132 -6.63 -18.09 5.52
C THR A 132 -7.94 -18.65 4.95
N SER A 133 -8.91 -17.76 4.67
CA SER A 133 -10.14 -18.07 3.93
C SER A 133 -10.66 -16.81 3.23
N LYS A 134 -11.78 -16.90 2.49
CA LYS A 134 -12.37 -15.77 1.77
C LYS A 134 -12.54 -14.52 2.66
N ASN A 135 -12.90 -14.72 3.94
CA ASN A 135 -13.23 -13.64 4.87
C ASN A 135 -12.33 -13.63 6.11
N GLU A 136 -11.25 -14.38 6.13
CA GLU A 136 -10.36 -14.49 7.30
C GLU A 136 -8.91 -14.26 6.93
N PHE A 137 -8.26 -13.41 7.71
CA PHE A 137 -6.88 -12.98 7.51
C PHE A 137 -6.08 -13.14 8.80
N THR A 138 -4.84 -13.56 8.67
CA THR A 138 -3.85 -13.55 9.75
C THR A 138 -2.81 -12.48 9.45
N LEU A 139 -2.65 -11.56 10.39
CA LEU A 139 -1.70 -10.46 10.31
C LEU A 139 -0.56 -10.75 11.28
N VAL A 140 0.65 -10.96 10.76
CA VAL A 140 1.86 -11.22 11.55
C VAL A 140 2.58 -9.91 11.79
N LEU A 141 2.70 -9.52 13.05
CA LEU A 141 3.35 -8.28 13.47
C LEU A 141 4.84 -8.53 13.75
N SER A 142 5.68 -7.55 13.46
CA SER A 142 7.11 -7.61 13.78
C SER A 142 7.41 -7.49 15.28
N SER A 143 6.45 -6.96 16.07
CA SER A 143 6.56 -6.81 17.52
C SER A 143 5.18 -6.80 18.17
N GLU A 144 5.09 -7.30 19.41
CA GLU A 144 3.85 -7.23 20.19
C GLU A 144 3.44 -5.80 20.56
N VAL A 145 4.40 -4.90 20.68
CA VAL A 145 4.16 -3.47 20.95
C VAL A 145 3.28 -2.82 19.89
N LEU A 146 3.33 -3.31 18.64
CA LEU A 146 2.48 -2.83 17.54
C LEU A 146 1.01 -3.24 17.67
N LYS A 147 0.72 -4.24 18.47
CA LYS A 147 -0.59 -4.91 18.46
C LYS A 147 -1.75 -3.96 18.73
N LYS A 148 -1.65 -3.19 19.81
CA LYS A 148 -2.69 -2.21 20.19
C LYS A 148 -2.88 -1.15 19.10
N PHE A 149 -1.78 -0.58 18.61
CA PHE A 149 -1.83 0.43 17.55
C PHE A 149 -2.46 -0.12 16.27
N VAL A 150 -1.97 -1.23 15.76
CA VAL A 150 -2.47 -1.84 14.51
C VAL A 150 -3.93 -2.27 14.65
N LYS A 151 -4.32 -2.83 15.79
CA LYS A 151 -5.71 -3.19 16.05
C LYS A 151 -6.64 -1.98 16.01
N MET A 152 -6.28 -0.89 16.69
CA MET A 152 -7.07 0.35 16.69
C MET A 152 -7.13 0.99 15.32
N LEU A 153 -6.01 1.02 14.60
CA LEU A 153 -5.94 1.52 13.22
C LEU A 153 -6.90 0.76 12.31
N LEU A 154 -6.84 -0.58 12.33
CA LEU A 154 -7.71 -1.43 11.52
C LEU A 154 -9.18 -1.27 11.90
N GLN A 155 -9.51 -1.26 13.21
CA GLN A 155 -10.88 -1.06 13.66
C GLN A 155 -11.43 0.29 13.21
N GLY A 156 -10.65 1.37 13.36
CA GLY A 156 -11.08 2.71 12.97
C GLY A 156 -11.29 2.84 11.46
N ILE A 157 -10.32 2.40 10.66
CA ILE A 157 -10.41 2.46 9.20
C ILE A 157 -11.57 1.60 8.69
N LEU A 158 -11.61 0.32 9.06
CA LEU A 158 -12.59 -0.62 8.52
C LEU A 158 -14.02 -0.25 8.94
N SER A 159 -14.23 0.12 10.22
CA SER A 159 -15.54 0.59 10.69
C SER A 159 -15.96 1.90 10.03
N GLY A 160 -15.04 2.85 9.85
CA GLY A 160 -15.30 4.11 9.16
C GLY A 160 -15.67 3.93 7.68
N MET A 161 -15.19 2.85 7.06
CA MET A 161 -15.55 2.45 5.69
C MET A 161 -16.83 1.59 5.63
N GLY A 162 -17.43 1.24 6.79
CA GLY A 162 -18.67 0.45 6.87
C GLY A 162 -18.46 -1.06 6.87
N PHE A 163 -17.22 -1.54 6.99
CA PHE A 163 -16.96 -2.98 7.16
C PHE A 163 -17.19 -3.40 8.62
N SER A 164 -17.86 -4.54 8.81
CA SER A 164 -18.01 -5.18 10.12
C SER A 164 -16.98 -6.28 10.25
N VAL A 165 -16.06 -6.13 11.19
CA VAL A 165 -14.95 -7.05 11.38
C VAL A 165 -14.80 -7.46 12.85
N GLU A 166 -14.37 -8.68 13.09
CA GLU A 166 -13.89 -9.17 14.38
C GLU A 166 -12.38 -9.29 14.33
N ILE A 167 -11.66 -8.67 15.29
CA ILE A 167 -10.21 -8.75 15.39
C ILE A 167 -9.83 -9.37 16.73
N ARG A 168 -9.28 -10.59 16.68
CA ARG A 168 -8.76 -11.33 17.85
C ARG A 168 -7.25 -11.23 17.90
N GLU A 169 -6.74 -11.11 19.12
CA GLU A 169 -5.30 -11.10 19.40
C GLU A 169 -4.80 -12.52 19.66
N ASP A 170 -3.64 -12.87 19.10
CA ASP A 170 -3.00 -14.18 19.28
C ASP A 170 -1.47 -14.00 19.23
N LEU A 171 -0.81 -13.96 20.39
CA LEU A 171 0.63 -13.67 20.52
C LEU A 171 1.03 -12.45 19.66
N ALA A 172 2.03 -12.57 18.80
CA ALA A 172 2.45 -11.52 17.86
C ALA A 172 1.59 -11.44 16.59
N LYS A 173 0.32 -11.88 16.65
CA LYS A 173 -0.60 -11.90 15.50
C LYS A 173 -1.92 -11.24 15.83
N LEU A 174 -2.58 -10.75 14.78
CA LEU A 174 -4.01 -10.41 14.81
C LEU A 174 -4.73 -11.32 13.82
N ARG A 175 -5.86 -11.88 14.25
CA ARG A 175 -6.77 -12.64 13.39
C ARG A 175 -7.97 -11.77 13.10
N LEU A 176 -8.16 -11.45 11.82
CA LEU A 176 -9.24 -10.61 11.35
C LEU A 176 -10.25 -11.47 10.60
N LYS A 177 -11.52 -11.36 10.99
CA LYS A 177 -12.66 -11.97 10.31
C LYS A 177 -13.64 -10.91 9.86
N VAL A 178 -13.98 -10.91 8.58
CA VAL A 178 -15.02 -10.05 8.01
C VAL A 178 -16.37 -10.71 8.28
N LEU A 179 -17.25 -10.00 9.01
CA LEU A 179 -18.55 -10.51 9.47
C LEU A 179 -19.67 -10.28 8.44
N ASN A 180 -19.69 -9.10 7.81
CA ASN A 180 -20.60 -8.82 6.70
C ASN A 180 -19.89 -9.16 5.41
N GLY A 181 -20.49 -10.02 4.59
CA GLY A 181 -19.93 -10.36 3.29
C GLY A 181 -19.58 -9.10 2.54
N ASP A 182 -18.47 -9.17 1.85
CA ASP A 182 -17.87 -8.13 1.02
C ASP A 182 -18.90 -7.67 -0.03
N SER A 183 -19.84 -6.83 0.39
CA SER A 183 -20.82 -6.21 -0.51
C SER A 183 -20.09 -5.06 -1.22
N GLY A 184 -19.18 -5.45 -2.11
CA GLY A 184 -18.60 -4.51 -3.05
C GLY A 184 -19.72 -3.71 -3.68
N LYS A 185 -19.79 -2.42 -3.39
CA LYS A 185 -20.65 -1.52 -4.13
C LYS A 185 -20.22 -1.64 -5.59
N SER A 186 -21.02 -2.36 -6.37
CA SER A 186 -20.87 -2.42 -7.81
C SER A 186 -20.62 -1.01 -8.33
N ARG A 187 -19.58 -0.85 -9.13
CA ARG A 187 -19.38 0.40 -9.89
C ARG A 187 -20.69 0.65 -10.65
N VAL A 188 -21.45 1.64 -10.21
CA VAL A 188 -22.44 2.26 -11.09
C VAL A 188 -21.60 3.09 -12.05
N ASN A 189 -21.46 2.61 -13.27
CA ASN A 189 -20.91 3.39 -14.38
C ASN A 189 -21.84 4.60 -14.59
N GLU A 190 -21.33 5.78 -14.29
CA GLU A 190 -21.77 7.03 -14.91
C GLU A 190 -20.65 7.56 -15.81
#